data_cbefc72e9de3e3dd2cbdb64308fd5a69
#
_entry.id   cbefc72e9de3e3dd2cbdb64308fd5a69
#
_cell.length_a   1.000
_cell.length_b   1.000
_cell.length_c   1.000
_cell.angle_alpha   90.00
_cell.angle_beta   90.00
_cell.angle_gamma   90.00
#
_symmetry.space_group_name_H-M   'P 1'
#
loop_
_entity.id
_entity.type
_entity.pdbx_description
1 polymer ?
#
loop_
_entity_poly.entity_id
_entity_poly.type
_entity_poly.pdbx_seq_one_letter_code
_entity_poly.pdbx_strand_id
1 'polypeptide(L)'
;MFANVAKPAQALRVVGGWTNMPMPAADEAAELLTGSTIGRAIDLEKSISVAVASDPHGKSVKPIYAISVAVVSLEEAKKALSERFKMTASSGGILKLEELKHDKRDRGDEEDEGDDARKCELIPAFGSAATRLVCGGTDSALLLLAPYLARTATRANFPSDIHIDVKLEPVKPMVTQGRAMLPTLVRSALGSQAGSSAFSDILGALVGDGVDLALDIDKVSVDATLSDPSATGIISASFSGSQSVMARIATSHPERADAPPATFWHLPVDADAAFFSRGIDAKEIEHPRDVIIEAVNRSLDKEGVAAADKRALGDAVKDWLALTSAPAVYAKGVDWAAVQKTSAEARSAKPASKEAAERAALEQFAGWSMVGLDEPIAKVGSVAKEWVTVWNRPGMIKLLKDKTKEGAPATLRMQPISKEISLPKDSLHLVLTVTHETGTDPSEPPVIAKKGTPPPKPKLAKPLKLHVLIVPDAGRTWVAMGADEALAASKVKIALSTTTDATTLARRDGLDDLRSAKMSSGGFFSVRGVVSGGALGSALEKPTSRFRDPFGTLAASTPVPFSFVAQAPSPGGAGSVILSAKVPRAAIQDIVNLATH
;
A
#
# COMPACT_ATOMS: atom_id res chain seq x y z
N MET A 1 -17.08 7.51 -14.52
CA MET A 1 -15.94 8.16 -13.86
C MET A 1 -15.87 9.61 -14.31
N PHE A 2 -15.55 10.48 -13.40
CA PHE A 2 -15.26 11.88 -13.69
C PHE A 2 -13.94 12.25 -13.00
N ALA A 3 -13.07 12.99 -13.69
CA ALA A 3 -11.84 13.51 -13.10
C ALA A 3 -11.67 14.99 -13.49
N ASN A 4 -11.17 15.79 -12.58
CA ASN A 4 -10.93 17.22 -12.76
C ASN A 4 -9.62 17.65 -12.13
N VAL A 5 -8.82 18.40 -12.86
CA VAL A 5 -7.66 19.12 -12.35
C VAL A 5 -8.00 20.60 -12.44
N ALA A 6 -8.12 21.27 -11.29
CA ALA A 6 -8.67 22.62 -11.23
C ALA A 6 -7.76 23.67 -11.89
N LYS A 7 -6.45 23.60 -11.63
CA LYS A 7 -5.43 24.52 -12.14
C LYS A 7 -4.16 23.76 -12.50
N PRO A 8 -4.09 23.14 -13.68
CA PRO A 8 -2.94 22.33 -14.09
C PRO A 8 -1.59 23.06 -14.03
N ALA A 9 -1.51 24.32 -14.43
CA ALA A 9 -0.29 25.12 -14.36
C ALA A 9 0.21 25.28 -12.90
N GLN A 10 -0.68 25.50 -11.96
CA GLN A 10 -0.33 25.56 -10.55
C GLN A 10 0.15 24.20 -10.03
N ALA A 11 -0.56 23.13 -10.37
CA ALA A 11 -0.17 21.77 -9.99
C ALA A 11 1.23 21.41 -10.51
N LEU A 12 1.54 21.73 -11.77
CA LEU A 12 2.85 21.53 -12.38
C LEU A 12 3.93 22.32 -11.63
N ARG A 13 3.70 23.60 -11.32
CA ARG A 13 4.65 24.43 -10.56
C ARG A 13 4.97 23.84 -9.19
N VAL A 14 3.94 23.37 -8.46
CA VAL A 14 4.12 22.76 -7.13
C VAL A 14 4.91 21.46 -7.24
N VAL A 15 4.54 20.57 -8.17
CA VAL A 15 5.25 19.30 -8.39
C VAL A 15 6.69 19.54 -8.84
N GLY A 16 6.93 20.49 -9.73
CA GLY A 16 8.28 20.88 -10.14
C GLY A 16 9.12 21.37 -8.96
N GLY A 17 8.53 22.18 -8.07
CA GLY A 17 9.18 22.63 -6.84
C GLY A 17 9.52 21.47 -5.88
N TRP A 18 8.72 20.42 -5.81
CA TRP A 18 9.00 19.24 -4.98
C TRP A 18 10.13 18.38 -5.54
N THR A 19 10.17 18.21 -6.86
CA THR A 19 11.12 17.31 -7.54
C THR A 19 12.44 18.01 -7.86
N ASN A 20 12.54 19.34 -7.65
CA ASN A 20 13.64 20.18 -8.12
C ASN A 20 13.91 20.04 -9.63
N MET A 21 12.91 19.62 -10.40
CA MET A 21 13.00 19.54 -11.85
C MET A 21 12.64 20.91 -12.45
N PRO A 22 13.40 21.38 -13.44
CA PRO A 22 12.98 22.56 -14.20
C PRO A 22 11.69 22.18 -14.96
N MET A 23 10.59 22.79 -14.56
CA MET A 23 9.32 22.58 -15.25
C MET A 23 9.23 23.60 -16.39
N PRO A 24 8.78 23.17 -17.57
CA PRO A 24 8.53 24.07 -18.69
C PRO A 24 7.47 25.11 -18.32
N ALA A 25 7.48 26.25 -18.97
CA ALA A 25 6.40 27.22 -18.86
C ALA A 25 5.05 26.57 -19.24
N ALA A 26 3.94 27.12 -18.75
CA ALA A 26 2.63 26.46 -18.92
C ALA A 26 2.26 26.24 -20.40
N ASP A 27 2.61 27.17 -21.27
CA ASP A 27 2.44 27.07 -22.71
C ASP A 27 3.36 26.01 -23.34
N GLU A 28 4.62 25.94 -22.93
CA GLU A 28 5.56 24.89 -23.35
C GLU A 28 5.11 23.52 -22.86
N ALA A 29 4.62 23.43 -21.62
CA ALA A 29 4.07 22.19 -21.07
C ALA A 29 2.86 21.70 -21.87
N ALA A 30 1.98 22.62 -22.27
CA ALA A 30 0.83 22.30 -23.11
C ALA A 30 1.24 21.85 -24.51
N GLU A 31 2.27 22.47 -25.11
CA GLU A 31 2.84 22.03 -26.40
C GLU A 31 3.45 20.63 -26.31
N LEU A 32 4.22 20.36 -25.24
CA LEU A 32 4.79 19.03 -25.00
C LEU A 32 3.72 17.95 -24.82
N LEU A 33 2.66 18.24 -24.04
CA LEU A 33 1.56 17.31 -23.81
C LEU A 33 0.72 17.02 -25.05
N THR A 34 0.55 18.02 -25.93
CA THR A 34 -0.24 17.86 -27.17
C THR A 34 0.59 17.44 -28.38
N GLY A 35 1.92 17.54 -28.28
CA GLY A 35 2.84 17.31 -29.40
C GLY A 35 2.64 18.27 -30.55
N SER A 36 2.02 19.44 -30.34
CA SER A 36 1.69 20.40 -31.40
C SER A 36 1.51 21.83 -30.88
N THR A 37 1.55 22.79 -31.77
CA THR A 37 1.28 24.22 -31.53
C THR A 37 -0.13 24.49 -30.96
N ILE A 38 -1.04 23.52 -31.02
CA ILE A 38 -2.37 23.59 -30.40
C ILE A 38 -2.24 23.86 -28.90
N GLY A 39 -1.16 23.39 -28.26
CA GLY A 39 -0.88 23.63 -26.86
C GLY A 39 -0.93 25.10 -26.45
N ARG A 40 -0.50 26.02 -27.33
CA ARG A 40 -0.53 27.48 -27.06
C ARG A 40 -1.95 28.04 -26.93
N ALA A 41 -2.93 27.38 -27.50
CA ALA A 41 -4.32 27.79 -27.36
C ALA A 41 -4.99 27.26 -26.07
N ILE A 42 -4.33 26.37 -25.33
CA ILE A 42 -4.85 25.78 -24.09
C ILE A 42 -4.55 26.69 -22.91
N ASP A 43 -5.59 26.97 -22.11
CA ASP A 43 -5.48 27.74 -20.86
C ASP A 43 -5.30 26.77 -19.67
N LEU A 44 -4.06 26.50 -19.28
CA LEU A 44 -3.73 25.66 -18.14
C LEU A 44 -4.00 26.32 -16.76
N GLU A 45 -4.36 27.61 -16.70
CA GLU A 45 -4.85 28.24 -15.47
C GLU A 45 -6.33 27.91 -15.21
N LYS A 46 -7.00 27.24 -16.13
CA LYS A 46 -8.36 26.73 -16.02
C LYS A 46 -8.37 25.21 -15.96
N SER A 47 -9.50 24.66 -15.52
CA SER A 47 -9.62 23.22 -15.30
C SER A 47 -9.47 22.38 -16.58
N ILE A 48 -8.86 21.21 -16.41
CA ILE A 48 -8.95 20.08 -17.35
C ILE A 48 -9.89 19.06 -16.72
N SER A 49 -10.86 18.58 -17.50
CA SER A 49 -11.82 17.58 -17.01
C SER A 49 -11.90 16.39 -17.96
N VAL A 50 -12.07 15.20 -17.40
CA VAL A 50 -12.25 13.95 -18.14
C VAL A 50 -13.52 13.28 -17.64
N ALA A 51 -14.36 12.80 -18.55
CA ALA A 51 -15.50 11.97 -18.22
C ALA A 51 -15.42 10.64 -18.98
N VAL A 52 -15.77 9.56 -18.28
CA VAL A 52 -15.87 8.21 -18.84
C VAL A 52 -17.21 7.62 -18.43
N ALA A 53 -17.94 7.09 -19.39
CA ALA A 53 -19.26 6.47 -19.19
C ALA A 53 -19.38 5.17 -19.99
N SER A 54 -20.36 4.36 -19.65
CA SER A 54 -20.78 3.24 -20.49
C SER A 54 -21.53 3.81 -21.70
N ASP A 55 -21.30 3.24 -22.89
CA ASP A 55 -22.09 3.61 -24.08
C ASP A 55 -23.49 2.97 -23.97
N PRO A 56 -24.57 3.76 -23.79
CA PRO A 56 -25.92 3.22 -23.65
C PRO A 56 -26.47 2.60 -24.94
N HIS A 57 -25.86 2.91 -26.08
CA HIS A 57 -26.26 2.43 -27.40
C HIS A 57 -25.30 1.40 -28.01
N GLY A 58 -24.15 1.19 -27.33
CA GLY A 58 -23.10 0.28 -27.78
C GLY A 58 -23.48 -1.20 -27.58
N LYS A 59 -23.25 -2.02 -28.59
CA LYS A 59 -23.30 -3.48 -28.47
C LYS A 59 -22.11 -4.06 -27.71
N SER A 60 -21.09 -3.24 -27.42
CA SER A 60 -19.88 -3.62 -26.71
C SER A 60 -19.77 -2.89 -25.38
N VAL A 61 -19.17 -3.57 -24.40
CA VAL A 61 -18.90 -3.04 -23.05
C VAL A 61 -17.77 -2.00 -23.05
N LYS A 62 -17.35 -1.50 -24.22
CA LYS A 62 -16.28 -0.51 -24.31
C LYS A 62 -16.74 0.82 -23.71
N PRO A 63 -15.99 1.38 -22.74
CA PRO A 63 -16.34 2.69 -22.20
C PRO A 63 -16.12 3.77 -23.27
N ILE A 64 -17.01 4.77 -23.27
CA ILE A 64 -16.82 6.01 -24.02
C ILE A 64 -16.18 7.06 -23.11
N TYR A 65 -15.33 7.90 -23.65
CA TYR A 65 -14.66 8.96 -22.91
C TYR A 65 -14.61 10.27 -23.68
N ALA A 66 -14.55 11.37 -22.93
CA ALA A 66 -14.25 12.68 -23.47
C ALA A 66 -13.38 13.48 -22.50
N ILE A 67 -12.52 14.31 -23.06
CA ILE A 67 -11.60 15.21 -22.37
C ILE A 67 -12.00 16.64 -22.72
N SER A 68 -12.06 17.52 -21.75
CA SER A 68 -12.39 18.93 -21.91
C SER A 68 -11.27 19.80 -21.35
N VAL A 69 -10.75 20.70 -22.17
CA VAL A 69 -9.74 21.69 -21.80
C VAL A 69 -10.25 23.09 -22.07
N ALA A 70 -9.92 24.06 -21.23
CA ALA A 70 -10.20 25.45 -21.52
C ALA A 70 -9.23 25.98 -22.57
N VAL A 71 -9.68 26.89 -23.42
CA VAL A 71 -8.84 27.61 -24.37
C VAL A 71 -8.73 29.07 -23.99
N VAL A 72 -7.60 29.70 -24.34
CA VAL A 72 -7.29 31.10 -23.99
C VAL A 72 -8.35 32.04 -24.57
N SER A 73 -8.64 31.89 -25.88
CA SER A 73 -9.73 32.57 -26.54
C SER A 73 -10.30 31.75 -27.71
N LEU A 74 -11.53 32.06 -28.11
CA LEU A 74 -12.15 31.40 -29.26
C LEU A 74 -11.36 31.61 -30.54
N GLU A 75 -10.87 32.83 -30.76
CA GLU A 75 -10.17 33.21 -32.01
C GLU A 75 -8.77 32.60 -32.08
N GLU A 76 -8.03 32.58 -30.96
CA GLU A 76 -6.72 31.90 -30.90
C GLU A 76 -6.86 30.41 -31.11
N ALA A 77 -7.87 29.80 -30.49
CA ALA A 77 -8.16 28.38 -30.64
C ALA A 77 -8.51 28.06 -32.12
N LYS A 78 -9.36 28.85 -32.76
CA LYS A 78 -9.66 28.69 -34.21
C LYS A 78 -8.41 28.76 -35.06
N LYS A 79 -7.54 29.74 -34.80
CA LYS A 79 -6.30 29.92 -35.55
C LYS A 79 -5.36 28.71 -35.37
N ALA A 80 -5.13 28.28 -34.15
CA ALA A 80 -4.26 27.14 -33.87
C ALA A 80 -4.81 25.80 -34.41
N LEU A 81 -6.14 25.61 -34.32
CA LEU A 81 -6.80 24.38 -34.77
C LEU A 81 -6.95 24.32 -36.31
N SER A 82 -7.01 25.47 -37.01
CA SER A 82 -7.21 25.52 -38.47
C SER A 82 -6.08 24.86 -39.28
N GLU A 83 -4.88 24.76 -38.71
CA GLU A 83 -3.73 24.09 -39.33
C GLU A 83 -3.92 22.56 -39.43
N ARG A 84 -4.72 22.00 -38.53
CA ARG A 84 -4.84 20.54 -38.40
C ARG A 84 -6.27 20.03 -38.56
N PHE A 85 -7.27 20.90 -38.38
CA PHE A 85 -8.68 20.52 -38.39
C PHE A 85 -9.50 21.37 -39.36
N LYS A 86 -10.37 20.71 -40.08
CA LYS A 86 -11.47 21.36 -40.78
C LYS A 86 -12.58 21.70 -39.79
N MET A 87 -13.03 22.95 -39.75
CA MET A 87 -14.06 23.43 -38.85
C MET A 87 -15.40 23.55 -39.55
N THR A 88 -16.42 22.94 -38.95
CA THR A 88 -17.80 23.05 -39.46
C THR A 88 -18.69 23.61 -38.35
N ALA A 89 -19.42 24.69 -38.65
CA ALA A 89 -20.36 25.30 -37.73
C ALA A 89 -21.54 24.37 -37.45
N SER A 90 -21.90 24.23 -36.18
CA SER A 90 -23.07 23.50 -35.70
C SER A 90 -23.99 24.44 -34.90
N SER A 91 -25.12 23.93 -34.42
CA SER A 91 -26.08 24.71 -33.64
C SER A 91 -25.45 25.29 -32.35
N GLY A 92 -25.90 26.48 -31.93
CA GLY A 92 -25.43 27.11 -30.70
C GLY A 92 -24.00 27.66 -30.76
N GLY A 93 -23.43 27.88 -31.93
CA GLY A 93 -22.08 28.41 -32.13
C GLY A 93 -20.96 27.37 -31.89
N ILE A 94 -21.30 26.11 -31.71
CA ILE A 94 -20.35 25.00 -31.59
C ILE A 94 -19.67 24.77 -32.94
N LEU A 95 -18.35 24.57 -32.93
CA LEU A 95 -17.58 24.20 -34.11
C LEU A 95 -17.15 22.74 -33.99
N LYS A 96 -17.60 21.91 -34.92
CA LYS A 96 -17.10 20.53 -35.04
C LYS A 96 -15.77 20.53 -35.77
N LEU A 97 -14.84 19.74 -35.28
CA LEU A 97 -13.47 19.64 -35.75
C LEU A 97 -13.25 18.25 -36.33
N GLU A 98 -12.91 18.20 -37.62
CA GLU A 98 -12.52 16.96 -38.31
C GLU A 98 -11.04 17.05 -38.68
N GLU A 99 -10.25 16.07 -38.28
CA GLU A 99 -8.81 16.05 -38.54
C GLU A 99 -8.56 15.99 -40.05
N LEU A 100 -7.71 16.90 -40.54
CA LEU A 100 -7.31 16.92 -41.95
C LEU A 100 -6.44 15.69 -42.21
N LYS A 101 -6.81 14.87 -43.19
CA LYS A 101 -6.01 13.70 -43.56
C LYS A 101 -4.67 14.18 -44.10
N HIS A 102 -3.61 14.03 -43.32
CA HIS A 102 -2.26 14.17 -43.83
C HIS A 102 -1.93 12.97 -44.74
N ASP A 103 -1.35 13.24 -45.90
CA ASP A 103 -0.93 12.22 -46.87
C ASP A 103 0.03 11.22 -46.18
N LYS A 104 -0.38 9.97 -46.09
CA LYS A 104 0.32 8.87 -45.39
C LYS A 104 1.64 8.44 -46.06
N ARG A 105 2.38 9.35 -46.73
CA ARG A 105 3.57 8.96 -47.53
C ARG A 105 4.85 8.69 -46.77
N ASP A 106 4.90 8.97 -45.44
CA ASP A 106 6.19 8.92 -44.71
C ASP A 106 6.22 8.05 -43.43
N ARG A 107 5.24 7.20 -43.18
CA ARG A 107 5.36 6.20 -42.11
C ARG A 107 5.10 4.82 -42.69
N GLY A 108 6.19 4.02 -42.70
CA GLY A 108 6.19 2.64 -43.14
C GLY A 108 5.16 1.80 -42.38
N ASP A 109 4.59 0.89 -43.15
CA ASP A 109 3.65 -0.17 -42.85
C ASP A 109 3.62 -0.65 -41.40
N GLU A 110 2.78 -0.05 -40.56
CA GLU A 110 2.12 -0.77 -39.47
C GLU A 110 0.62 -0.57 -39.71
N GLU A 111 -0.02 -1.65 -40.16
CA GLU A 111 -1.46 -1.80 -40.26
C GLU A 111 -2.09 -1.71 -38.87
N ASP A 112 -2.29 -0.49 -38.38
CA ASP A 112 -3.15 -0.26 -37.23
C ASP A 112 -4.57 -0.03 -37.78
N GLU A 113 -5.34 -1.12 -37.87
CA GLU A 113 -6.77 -1.13 -38.17
C GLU A 113 -7.57 -0.46 -37.04
N GLY A 114 -7.44 0.83 -36.87
CA GLY A 114 -8.21 1.63 -35.94
C GLY A 114 -8.51 2.99 -36.53
N ASP A 115 -9.65 3.11 -37.21
CA ASP A 115 -10.23 4.39 -37.68
C ASP A 115 -10.73 5.23 -36.48
N ASP A 116 -9.88 5.40 -35.45
CA ASP A 116 -10.11 6.23 -34.26
C ASP A 116 -9.63 7.68 -34.54
N ALA A 117 -10.12 8.29 -35.61
CA ALA A 117 -9.97 9.72 -35.82
C ALA A 117 -10.61 10.46 -34.64
N ARG A 118 -9.79 11.08 -33.79
CA ARG A 118 -10.25 11.85 -32.63
C ARG A 118 -11.22 12.92 -33.09
N LYS A 119 -12.43 12.89 -32.57
CA LYS A 119 -13.46 13.88 -32.87
C LYS A 119 -13.45 14.92 -31.75
N CYS A 120 -13.46 16.18 -32.15
CA CYS A 120 -13.40 17.29 -31.22
C CYS A 120 -14.50 18.32 -31.53
N GLU A 121 -14.93 19.04 -30.51
CA GLU A 121 -15.83 20.18 -30.61
C GLU A 121 -15.25 21.38 -29.85
N LEU A 122 -15.24 22.53 -30.47
CA LEU A 122 -14.94 23.79 -29.83
C LEU A 122 -16.27 24.44 -29.42
N ILE A 123 -16.51 24.50 -28.12
CA ILE A 123 -17.75 24.94 -27.49
C ILE A 123 -17.53 26.33 -26.93
N PRO A 124 -18.27 27.35 -27.38
CA PRO A 124 -18.09 28.73 -26.95
C PRO A 124 -18.44 28.89 -25.46
N ALA A 125 -17.91 29.94 -24.87
CA ALA A 125 -18.17 30.33 -23.48
C ALA A 125 -19.68 30.42 -23.22
N PHE A 126 -20.09 29.95 -22.02
CA PHE A 126 -21.47 30.03 -21.56
C PHE A 126 -21.56 30.54 -20.13
N GLY A 127 -22.12 31.72 -19.95
CA GLY A 127 -22.12 32.40 -18.65
C GLY A 127 -20.69 32.75 -18.21
N SER A 128 -20.28 32.30 -17.03
CA SER A 128 -18.93 32.49 -16.51
C SER A 128 -17.93 31.41 -16.97
N ALA A 129 -18.39 30.38 -17.68
CA ALA A 129 -17.53 29.30 -18.14
C ALA A 129 -16.69 29.75 -19.35
N ALA A 130 -15.42 29.34 -19.38
CA ALA A 130 -14.52 29.60 -20.51
C ALA A 130 -14.95 28.80 -21.76
N THR A 131 -14.50 29.23 -22.92
CA THR A 131 -14.55 28.42 -24.15
C THR A 131 -13.78 27.11 -23.95
N ARG A 132 -14.35 25.99 -24.38
CA ARG A 132 -13.81 24.65 -24.16
C ARG A 132 -13.57 23.92 -25.46
N LEU A 133 -12.41 23.29 -25.57
CA LEU A 133 -12.15 22.25 -26.54
C LEU A 133 -12.48 20.91 -25.89
N VAL A 134 -13.43 20.17 -26.46
CA VAL A 134 -13.85 18.85 -25.98
C VAL A 134 -13.56 17.82 -27.05
N CYS A 135 -12.76 16.81 -26.71
CA CYS A 135 -12.38 15.73 -27.62
C CYS A 135 -12.83 14.38 -27.04
N GLY A 136 -13.35 13.50 -27.89
CA GLY A 136 -13.77 12.15 -27.54
C GLY A 136 -13.35 11.13 -28.61
N GLY A 137 -13.42 9.84 -28.25
CA GLY A 137 -13.08 8.77 -29.18
C GLY A 137 -14.18 8.52 -30.24
N THR A 138 -15.42 8.94 -29.99
CA THR A 138 -16.57 8.69 -30.89
C THR A 138 -17.56 9.85 -30.88
N ASP A 139 -18.44 9.94 -31.89
CA ASP A 139 -19.53 10.92 -31.92
C ASP A 139 -20.51 10.70 -30.76
N SER A 140 -20.77 9.45 -30.36
CA SER A 140 -21.63 9.15 -29.22
C SER A 140 -21.02 9.65 -27.90
N ALA A 141 -19.69 9.59 -27.75
CA ALA A 141 -19.00 10.15 -26.61
C ALA A 141 -19.16 11.68 -26.54
N LEU A 142 -18.98 12.38 -27.63
CA LEU A 142 -19.19 13.83 -27.68
C LEU A 142 -20.65 14.20 -27.43
N LEU A 143 -21.60 13.51 -28.05
CA LEU A 143 -23.03 13.78 -27.88
C LEU A 143 -23.46 13.65 -26.41
N LEU A 144 -22.95 12.66 -25.69
CA LEU A 144 -23.33 12.37 -24.31
C LEU A 144 -22.52 13.18 -23.29
N LEU A 145 -21.22 13.33 -23.50
CA LEU A 145 -20.31 13.84 -22.48
C LEU A 145 -19.95 15.32 -22.66
N ALA A 146 -19.95 15.85 -23.90
CA ALA A 146 -19.55 17.23 -24.12
C ALA A 146 -20.48 18.26 -23.44
N PRO A 147 -21.82 18.12 -23.46
CA PRO A 147 -22.70 19.04 -22.72
C PRO A 147 -22.44 19.04 -21.21
N TYR A 148 -22.18 17.88 -20.64
CA TYR A 148 -21.82 17.75 -19.21
C TYR A 148 -20.49 18.44 -18.93
N LEU A 149 -19.43 18.13 -19.67
CA LEU A 149 -18.09 18.65 -19.48
C LEU A 149 -17.99 20.16 -19.72
N ALA A 150 -18.71 20.69 -20.70
CA ALA A 150 -18.64 22.10 -21.03
C ALA A 150 -19.54 23.00 -20.15
N ARG A 151 -20.65 22.47 -19.61
CA ARG A 151 -21.66 23.29 -18.94
C ARG A 151 -21.87 22.94 -17.47
N THR A 152 -21.83 21.66 -17.11
CA THR A 152 -22.12 21.21 -15.74
C THR A 152 -20.82 21.13 -14.92
N ALA A 153 -19.82 20.41 -15.42
CA ALA A 153 -18.55 20.22 -14.72
C ALA A 153 -17.80 21.54 -14.48
N THR A 154 -17.87 22.49 -15.42
CA THR A 154 -17.24 23.81 -15.28
C THR A 154 -17.86 24.69 -14.20
N ARG A 155 -19.08 24.41 -13.76
CA ARG A 155 -19.77 25.13 -12.67
C ARG A 155 -19.58 24.49 -11.32
N ALA A 156 -19.15 23.24 -11.28
CA ALA A 156 -18.85 22.56 -10.04
C ALA A 156 -17.62 23.21 -9.39
N ASN A 157 -17.78 23.64 -8.16
CA ASN A 157 -16.68 24.17 -7.35
C ASN A 157 -16.09 23.02 -6.55
N PHE A 158 -15.00 22.43 -7.03
CA PHE A 158 -14.25 21.41 -6.30
C PHE A 158 -13.28 22.10 -5.35
N PRO A 159 -13.29 21.75 -4.05
CA PRO A 159 -12.39 22.37 -3.06
C PRO A 159 -10.93 21.90 -3.22
N SER A 160 -10.69 20.84 -3.99
CA SER A 160 -9.40 20.22 -4.22
C SER A 160 -8.79 20.62 -5.58
N ASP A 161 -7.46 20.56 -5.69
CA ASP A 161 -6.76 20.79 -6.96
C ASP A 161 -6.99 19.65 -7.96
N ILE A 162 -7.13 18.42 -7.44
CA ILE A 162 -7.46 17.23 -8.22
C ILE A 162 -8.67 16.58 -7.57
N HIS A 163 -9.70 16.31 -8.36
CA HIS A 163 -10.92 15.62 -7.94
C HIS A 163 -11.24 14.48 -8.89
N ILE A 164 -11.48 13.29 -8.37
CA ILE A 164 -11.86 12.11 -9.15
C ILE A 164 -13.07 11.46 -8.49
N ASP A 165 -14.14 11.26 -9.26
CA ASP A 165 -15.33 10.53 -8.85
C ASP A 165 -15.50 9.27 -9.70
N VAL A 166 -15.63 8.12 -9.05
CA VAL A 166 -15.89 6.84 -9.71
C VAL A 166 -17.17 6.24 -9.13
N LYS A 167 -18.22 6.15 -9.95
CA LYS A 167 -19.44 5.38 -9.62
C LYS A 167 -19.27 3.97 -10.13
N LEU A 168 -19.45 2.97 -9.27
CA LEU A 168 -19.25 1.56 -9.61
C LEU A 168 -20.52 0.87 -10.14
N GLU A 169 -21.69 1.47 -9.98
CA GLU A 169 -22.96 0.90 -10.45
C GLU A 169 -22.90 0.40 -11.92
N PRO A 170 -22.35 1.17 -12.89
CA PRO A 170 -22.30 0.71 -14.28
C PRO A 170 -21.44 -0.52 -14.53
N VAL A 171 -20.46 -0.82 -13.64
CA VAL A 171 -19.54 -1.95 -13.80
C VAL A 171 -19.93 -3.16 -12.96
N LYS A 172 -20.86 -3.01 -12.00
CA LYS A 172 -21.34 -4.12 -11.15
C LYS A 172 -21.83 -5.35 -11.92
N PRO A 173 -22.58 -5.22 -13.03
CA PRO A 173 -22.98 -6.39 -13.82
C PRO A 173 -21.79 -7.18 -14.38
N MET A 174 -20.74 -6.49 -14.83
CA MET A 174 -19.51 -7.12 -15.32
C MET A 174 -18.75 -7.82 -14.19
N VAL A 175 -18.64 -7.16 -13.03
CA VAL A 175 -18.01 -7.74 -11.83
C VAL A 175 -18.76 -9.00 -11.40
N THR A 176 -20.09 -8.96 -11.39
CA THR A 176 -20.93 -10.11 -11.06
C THR A 176 -20.73 -11.27 -12.05
N GLN A 177 -20.69 -10.97 -13.35
CA GLN A 177 -20.44 -11.97 -14.39
C GLN A 177 -19.02 -12.55 -14.28
N GLY A 178 -18.02 -11.71 -14.04
CA GLY A 178 -16.62 -12.09 -13.86
C GLY A 178 -16.36 -12.91 -12.59
N ARG A 179 -17.21 -12.77 -11.56
CA ARG A 179 -17.07 -13.47 -10.27
C ARG A 179 -16.88 -14.99 -10.42
N ALA A 180 -17.63 -15.61 -11.30
CA ALA A 180 -17.56 -17.06 -11.55
C ALA A 180 -16.22 -17.49 -12.18
N MET A 181 -15.55 -16.60 -12.92
CA MET A 181 -14.29 -16.89 -13.62
C MET A 181 -13.06 -16.58 -12.75
N LEU A 182 -13.18 -15.70 -11.76
CA LEU A 182 -12.06 -15.21 -10.94
C LEU A 182 -11.26 -16.32 -10.23
N PRO A 183 -11.88 -17.35 -9.61
CA PRO A 183 -11.11 -18.44 -8.98
C PRO A 183 -10.23 -19.18 -9.99
N THR A 184 -10.69 -19.32 -11.22
CA THR A 184 -9.93 -19.96 -12.30
C THR A 184 -8.80 -19.07 -12.79
N LEU A 185 -9.05 -17.76 -12.96
CA LEU A 185 -8.05 -16.78 -13.35
C LEU A 185 -6.95 -16.63 -12.30
N VAL A 186 -7.32 -16.58 -11.02
CA VAL A 186 -6.36 -16.52 -9.90
C VAL A 186 -5.47 -17.78 -9.90
N ARG A 187 -6.06 -18.96 -10.06
CA ARG A 187 -5.30 -20.21 -10.14
C ARG A 187 -4.38 -20.25 -11.35
N SER A 188 -4.82 -19.76 -12.51
CA SER A 188 -4.01 -19.72 -13.73
C SER A 188 -2.89 -18.66 -13.65
N ALA A 189 -3.16 -17.48 -13.08
CA ALA A 189 -2.19 -16.41 -12.92
C ALA A 189 -1.09 -16.75 -11.90
N LEU A 190 -1.45 -17.46 -10.84
CA LEU A 190 -0.50 -17.94 -9.84
C LEU A 190 0.34 -19.12 -10.35
N GLY A 191 -0.11 -19.80 -11.40
CA GLY A 191 0.61 -20.83 -12.11
C GLY A 191 1.23 -21.90 -11.21
N SER A 192 2.24 -22.59 -11.75
CA SER A 192 3.07 -23.56 -11.00
C SER A 192 3.97 -22.93 -9.93
N GLN A 193 4.04 -21.59 -9.84
CA GLN A 193 4.86 -20.88 -8.86
C GLN A 193 4.19 -20.80 -7.46
N ALA A 194 2.87 -20.92 -7.37
CA ALA A 194 2.19 -21.02 -6.07
C ALA A 194 2.41 -22.44 -5.49
N GLY A 195 3.56 -22.68 -4.95
CA GLY A 195 3.99 -23.98 -4.42
C GLY A 195 3.16 -24.53 -3.25
N SER A 196 2.12 -23.83 -2.77
CA SER A 196 1.18 -24.35 -1.79
C SER A 196 -0.26 -24.00 -2.15
N SER A 197 -1.13 -25.01 -2.16
CA SER A 197 -2.58 -24.83 -2.38
C SER A 197 -3.24 -23.97 -1.31
N ALA A 198 -2.67 -23.89 -0.09
CA ALA A 198 -3.18 -23.07 0.99
C ALA A 198 -3.08 -21.58 0.67
N PHE A 199 -1.96 -21.14 0.09
CA PHE A 199 -1.79 -19.75 -0.33
C PHE A 199 -2.79 -19.38 -1.44
N SER A 200 -3.02 -20.29 -2.40
CA SER A 200 -4.01 -20.07 -3.46
C SER A 200 -5.45 -20.01 -2.92
N ASP A 201 -5.75 -20.75 -1.87
CA ASP A 201 -7.07 -20.73 -1.24
C ASP A 201 -7.30 -19.44 -0.45
N ILE A 202 -6.30 -18.97 0.32
CA ILE A 202 -6.37 -17.68 1.02
C ILE A 202 -6.49 -16.53 0.00
N LEU A 203 -5.69 -16.55 -1.06
CA LEU A 203 -5.80 -15.56 -2.14
C LEU A 203 -7.16 -15.62 -2.83
N GLY A 204 -7.68 -16.81 -3.09
CA GLY A 204 -9.02 -16.98 -3.65
C GLY A 204 -10.12 -16.38 -2.79
N ALA A 205 -10.03 -16.54 -1.47
CA ALA A 205 -10.96 -15.92 -0.52
C ALA A 205 -10.80 -14.38 -0.45
N LEU A 206 -9.56 -13.88 -0.44
CA LEU A 206 -9.28 -12.43 -0.46
C LEU A 206 -9.77 -11.79 -1.77
N VAL A 207 -9.57 -12.46 -2.91
CA VAL A 207 -10.10 -12.00 -4.21
C VAL A 207 -11.63 -12.04 -4.20
N GLY A 208 -12.24 -13.07 -3.60
CA GLY A 208 -13.69 -13.16 -3.41
C GLY A 208 -14.24 -11.98 -2.60
N ASP A 209 -13.62 -11.68 -1.46
CA ASP A 209 -14.01 -10.53 -0.64
C ASP A 209 -13.75 -9.19 -1.37
N GLY A 210 -12.68 -9.09 -2.16
CA GLY A 210 -12.42 -7.93 -3.02
C GLY A 210 -13.49 -7.72 -4.08
N VAL A 211 -14.07 -8.79 -4.64
CA VAL A 211 -15.22 -8.71 -5.55
C VAL A 211 -16.47 -8.25 -4.81
N ASP A 212 -16.74 -8.84 -3.65
CA ASP A 212 -17.87 -8.43 -2.82
C ASP A 212 -17.72 -6.96 -2.40
N LEU A 213 -16.51 -6.51 -2.08
CA LEU A 213 -16.21 -5.10 -1.81
C LEU A 213 -16.52 -4.20 -3.03
N ALA A 214 -16.11 -4.60 -4.23
CA ALA A 214 -16.43 -3.86 -5.45
C ALA A 214 -17.93 -3.78 -5.73
N LEU A 215 -18.71 -4.81 -5.35
CA LEU A 215 -20.16 -4.83 -5.45
C LEU A 215 -20.83 -3.99 -4.35
N ASP A 216 -20.25 -3.94 -3.16
CA ASP A 216 -20.73 -3.14 -2.03
C ASP A 216 -20.49 -1.64 -2.22
N ILE A 217 -19.38 -1.26 -2.85
CA ILE A 217 -19.07 0.15 -3.10
C ILE A 217 -20.06 0.74 -4.10
N ASP A 218 -20.65 1.88 -3.77
CA ASP A 218 -21.44 2.71 -4.67
C ASP A 218 -20.57 3.72 -5.40
N LYS A 219 -19.77 4.47 -4.64
CA LYS A 219 -18.94 5.56 -5.15
C LYS A 219 -17.59 5.61 -4.43
N VAL A 220 -16.54 5.88 -5.20
CA VAL A 220 -15.23 6.28 -4.66
C VAL A 220 -14.94 7.70 -5.14
N SER A 221 -14.56 8.57 -4.22
CA SER A 221 -14.05 9.91 -4.54
C SER A 221 -12.62 10.03 -4.07
N VAL A 222 -11.78 10.65 -4.88
CA VAL A 222 -10.40 10.99 -4.54
C VAL A 222 -10.22 12.49 -4.70
N ASP A 223 -9.81 13.14 -3.63
CA ASP A 223 -9.48 14.56 -3.61
C ASP A 223 -8.01 14.74 -3.25
N ALA A 224 -7.30 15.59 -3.99
CA ALA A 224 -5.95 15.96 -3.64
C ALA A 224 -5.77 17.48 -3.69
N THR A 225 -5.17 18.01 -2.62
CA THR A 225 -4.78 19.42 -2.52
C THR A 225 -3.27 19.51 -2.49
N LEU A 226 -2.71 20.31 -3.40
CA LEU A 226 -1.29 20.48 -3.60
C LEU A 226 -0.85 21.83 -3.06
N SER A 227 0.13 21.83 -2.17
CA SER A 227 0.74 23.03 -1.62
C SER A 227 2.25 22.88 -1.59
N ASP A 228 3.01 23.96 -1.54
CA ASP A 228 4.48 23.88 -1.51
C ASP A 228 5.01 22.98 -0.37
N PRO A 229 4.51 23.07 0.88
CA PRO A 229 5.01 22.23 1.97
C PRO A 229 4.50 20.78 1.93
N SER A 230 3.40 20.47 1.25
CA SER A 230 2.81 19.12 1.31
C SER A 230 1.74 18.88 0.25
N ALA A 231 1.45 17.59 -0.03
CA ALA A 231 0.23 17.13 -0.66
C ALA A 231 -0.71 16.54 0.40
N THR A 232 -2.01 16.85 0.32
CA THR A 232 -3.03 16.21 1.13
C THR A 232 -3.95 15.41 0.20
N GLY A 233 -4.08 14.10 0.45
CA GLY A 233 -4.98 13.22 -0.28
C GLY A 233 -6.13 12.77 0.62
N ILE A 234 -7.34 12.74 0.08
CA ILE A 234 -8.54 12.21 0.74
C ILE A 234 -9.18 11.21 -0.21
N ILE A 235 -9.37 9.99 0.23
CA ILE A 235 -10.12 8.95 -0.47
C ILE A 235 -11.38 8.68 0.34
N SER A 236 -12.53 8.84 -0.29
CA SER A 236 -13.83 8.53 0.32
C SER A 236 -14.49 7.39 -0.45
N ALA A 237 -14.99 6.39 0.25
CA ALA A 237 -15.80 5.34 -0.34
C ALA A 237 -17.16 5.27 0.36
N SER A 238 -18.25 5.35 -0.41
CA SER A 238 -19.61 5.09 0.07
C SER A 238 -20.05 3.69 -0.35
N PHE A 239 -20.83 3.04 0.51
CA PHE A 239 -21.29 1.69 0.31
C PHE A 239 -22.81 1.66 0.10
N SER A 240 -23.25 0.79 -0.80
CA SER A 240 -24.66 0.43 -1.00
C SER A 240 -24.98 -0.94 -0.41
N GLY A 241 -23.98 -1.70 0.01
CA GLY A 241 -24.08 -3.04 0.58
C GLY A 241 -23.07 -3.26 1.71
N SER A 242 -23.11 -4.44 2.30
CA SER A 242 -22.22 -4.89 3.38
C SER A 242 -21.94 -6.39 3.29
N GLN A 243 -21.82 -6.92 2.08
CA GLN A 243 -21.54 -8.35 1.86
C GLN A 243 -20.08 -8.67 2.16
N SER A 244 -19.16 -7.78 1.74
CA SER A 244 -17.74 -7.95 2.01
C SER A 244 -17.40 -7.77 3.47
N VAL A 245 -16.43 -8.53 3.94
CA VAL A 245 -15.84 -8.39 5.28
C VAL A 245 -15.23 -7.00 5.43
N MET A 246 -14.55 -6.52 4.38
CA MET A 246 -13.91 -5.21 4.38
C MET A 246 -14.92 -4.07 4.54
N ALA A 247 -16.06 -4.11 3.85
CA ALA A 247 -17.11 -3.09 4.00
C ALA A 247 -17.70 -3.11 5.43
N ARG A 248 -17.97 -4.30 5.99
CA ARG A 248 -18.48 -4.42 7.36
C ARG A 248 -17.50 -3.89 8.40
N ILE A 249 -16.22 -4.27 8.31
CA ILE A 249 -15.18 -3.77 9.21
C ILE A 249 -15.04 -2.24 9.07
N ALA A 250 -15.00 -1.76 7.83
CA ALA A 250 -14.77 -0.35 7.54
C ALA A 250 -15.91 0.56 8.00
N THR A 251 -17.14 0.07 8.03
CA THR A 251 -18.33 0.83 8.46
C THR A 251 -18.81 0.49 9.87
N SER A 252 -18.18 -0.49 10.53
CA SER A 252 -18.48 -0.81 11.91
C SER A 252 -18.05 0.34 12.84
N HIS A 253 -18.83 0.63 13.85
CA HIS A 253 -18.47 1.52 14.95
C HIS A 253 -18.02 2.95 14.58
N PRO A 254 -18.79 3.69 13.78
CA PRO A 254 -18.48 5.09 13.49
C PRO A 254 -18.43 5.95 14.78
N GLU A 255 -19.13 5.53 15.83
CA GLU A 255 -19.14 6.15 17.14
C GLU A 255 -17.80 6.04 17.90
N ARG A 256 -16.92 5.13 17.50
CA ARG A 256 -15.58 4.96 18.11
C ARG A 256 -14.56 5.98 17.60
N ALA A 257 -14.91 6.83 16.63
CA ALA A 257 -14.00 7.85 16.13
C ALA A 257 -13.71 8.91 17.21
N ASP A 258 -12.44 9.00 17.63
CA ASP A 258 -11.95 9.92 18.65
C ASP A 258 -10.47 10.25 18.40
N ALA A 259 -9.87 11.15 19.19
CA ALA A 259 -8.45 11.45 19.15
C ALA A 259 -7.60 10.20 19.43
N PRO A 260 -6.36 10.07 18.93
CA PRO A 260 -5.51 8.94 19.21
C PRO A 260 -5.41 8.61 20.70
N PRO A 261 -5.43 7.33 21.10
CA PRO A 261 -5.36 6.96 22.51
C PRO A 261 -4.05 7.46 23.14
N ALA A 262 -4.07 7.81 24.42
CA ALA A 262 -2.90 8.34 25.12
C ALA A 262 -1.67 7.43 24.94
N THR A 263 -1.87 6.11 24.95
CA THR A 263 -0.82 5.11 24.77
C THR A 263 -0.12 5.19 23.41
N PHE A 264 -0.77 5.68 22.37
CA PHE A 264 -0.12 5.93 21.09
C PHE A 264 1.01 6.96 21.21
N TRP A 265 0.80 7.98 22.05
CA TRP A 265 1.79 9.03 22.27
C TRP A 265 2.96 8.62 23.16
N HIS A 266 2.86 7.48 23.84
CA HIS A 266 3.96 6.87 24.62
C HIS A 266 4.86 5.96 23.78
N LEU A 267 4.53 5.69 22.52
CA LEU A 267 5.39 4.91 21.61
C LEU A 267 6.72 5.63 21.36
N PRO A 268 7.81 4.88 21.07
CA PRO A 268 9.14 5.46 20.85
C PRO A 268 9.17 6.47 19.70
N VAL A 269 9.86 7.61 19.92
CA VAL A 269 9.96 8.72 18.94
C VAL A 269 10.69 8.34 17.65
N ASP A 270 11.60 7.37 17.72
CA ASP A 270 12.38 6.86 16.59
C ASP A 270 11.66 5.78 15.76
N ALA A 271 10.36 5.59 15.97
CA ALA A 271 9.56 4.72 15.13
C ALA A 271 9.53 5.21 13.68
N ASP A 272 9.76 4.34 12.72
CA ASP A 272 9.59 4.62 11.29
C ASP A 272 8.13 4.51 10.84
N ALA A 273 7.33 3.77 11.59
CA ALA A 273 5.89 3.71 11.45
C ALA A 273 5.24 3.45 12.81
N ALA A 274 4.10 4.09 13.04
CA ALA A 274 3.24 3.77 14.17
C ALA A 274 1.77 3.98 13.79
N PHE A 275 0.91 3.12 14.28
CA PHE A 275 -0.53 3.25 14.09
C PHE A 275 -1.30 2.71 15.29
N PHE A 276 -2.56 3.06 15.37
CA PHE A 276 -3.49 2.52 16.34
C PHE A 276 -4.78 2.06 15.66
N SER A 277 -5.43 1.09 16.28
CA SER A 277 -6.77 0.60 15.95
C SER A 277 -7.61 0.57 17.22
N ARG A 278 -8.89 0.89 17.08
CA ARG A 278 -9.86 0.79 18.19
C ARG A 278 -10.50 -0.59 18.30
N GLY A 279 -9.91 -1.58 17.63
CA GLY A 279 -10.43 -2.93 17.58
C GLY A 279 -11.50 -3.12 16.51
N ILE A 280 -11.81 -4.38 16.28
CA ILE A 280 -12.79 -4.86 15.31
C ILE A 280 -13.72 -5.82 16.06
N ASP A 281 -14.99 -5.88 15.69
CA ASP A 281 -15.88 -6.88 16.28
C ASP A 281 -15.41 -8.29 15.93
N ALA A 282 -15.30 -9.14 16.95
CA ALA A 282 -14.83 -10.52 16.78
C ALA A 282 -15.67 -11.29 15.74
N LYS A 283 -16.96 -10.97 15.59
CA LYS A 283 -17.85 -11.55 14.59
C LYS A 283 -17.41 -11.28 13.16
N GLU A 284 -16.86 -10.10 12.90
CA GLU A 284 -16.44 -9.70 11.55
C GLU A 284 -15.20 -10.46 11.08
N ILE A 285 -14.38 -10.93 12.00
CA ILE A 285 -13.18 -11.72 11.69
C ILE A 285 -13.44 -13.24 11.72
N GLU A 286 -14.62 -13.73 12.10
CA GLU A 286 -14.91 -15.16 12.18
C GLU A 286 -14.75 -15.86 10.83
N HIS A 287 -15.38 -15.32 9.78
CA HIS A 287 -15.30 -15.93 8.45
C HIS A 287 -13.87 -15.90 7.85
N PRO A 288 -13.14 -14.76 7.83
CA PRO A 288 -11.72 -14.74 7.41
C PRO A 288 -10.85 -15.70 8.21
N ARG A 289 -11.05 -15.78 9.53
CA ARG A 289 -10.36 -16.70 10.40
C ARG A 289 -10.57 -18.16 9.98
N ASP A 290 -11.82 -18.55 9.76
CA ASP A 290 -12.16 -19.92 9.41
C ASP A 290 -11.57 -20.30 8.04
N VAL A 291 -11.56 -19.38 7.07
CA VAL A 291 -10.89 -19.56 5.77
C VAL A 291 -9.38 -19.77 5.95
N ILE A 292 -8.73 -18.98 6.80
CA ILE A 292 -7.29 -19.13 7.08
C ILE A 292 -7.01 -20.48 7.73
N ILE A 293 -7.81 -20.88 8.73
CA ILE A 293 -7.66 -22.17 9.42
C ILE A 293 -7.86 -23.34 8.43
N GLU A 294 -8.87 -23.27 7.58
CA GLU A 294 -9.13 -24.30 6.58
C GLU A 294 -7.99 -24.40 5.56
N ALA A 295 -7.47 -23.28 5.08
CA ALA A 295 -6.33 -23.23 4.18
C ALA A 295 -5.06 -23.81 4.81
N VAL A 296 -4.79 -23.49 6.07
CA VAL A 296 -3.68 -24.06 6.85
C VAL A 296 -3.87 -25.57 6.98
N ASN A 297 -5.05 -26.03 7.36
CA ASN A 297 -5.36 -27.46 7.51
C ASN A 297 -5.16 -28.23 6.21
N ARG A 298 -5.66 -27.71 5.07
CA ARG A 298 -5.44 -28.33 3.75
C ARG A 298 -3.97 -28.41 3.35
N SER A 299 -3.17 -27.38 3.70
CA SER A 299 -1.73 -27.43 3.48
C SER A 299 -1.06 -28.53 4.30
N LEU A 300 -1.43 -28.65 5.56
CA LEU A 300 -0.89 -29.65 6.47
C LEU A 300 -1.32 -31.08 6.10
N ASP A 301 -2.51 -31.25 5.52
CA ASP A 301 -2.97 -32.54 4.98
C ASP A 301 -2.06 -33.04 3.86
N LYS A 302 -1.67 -32.15 2.93
CA LYS A 302 -0.74 -32.50 1.84
C LYS A 302 0.64 -32.90 2.33
N GLU A 303 1.08 -32.33 3.44
CA GLU A 303 2.35 -32.65 4.07
C GLU A 303 2.27 -33.86 5.01
N GLY A 304 1.11 -34.51 5.13
CA GLY A 304 0.91 -35.70 5.96
C GLY A 304 1.04 -35.43 7.44
N VAL A 305 0.73 -34.23 7.93
CA VAL A 305 0.79 -33.87 9.34
C VAL A 305 -0.35 -34.58 10.10
N ALA A 306 -0.04 -35.16 11.27
CA ALA A 306 -1.00 -35.87 12.09
C ALA A 306 -2.19 -35.00 12.50
N ALA A 307 -3.40 -35.58 12.57
CA ALA A 307 -4.63 -34.86 12.88
C ALA A 307 -4.60 -34.12 14.25
N ALA A 308 -3.85 -34.64 15.21
CA ALA A 308 -3.66 -34.00 16.52
C ALA A 308 -2.81 -32.72 16.43
N ASP A 309 -1.78 -32.73 15.57
CA ASP A 309 -0.92 -31.56 15.37
C ASP A 309 -1.63 -30.49 14.54
N LYS A 310 -2.43 -30.89 13.54
CA LYS A 310 -3.29 -29.98 12.77
C LYS A 310 -4.28 -29.24 13.66
N ARG A 311 -4.99 -30.00 14.53
CA ARG A 311 -5.94 -29.38 15.47
C ARG A 311 -5.24 -28.38 16.38
N ALA A 312 -4.13 -28.78 17.00
CA ALA A 312 -3.38 -27.90 17.89
C ALA A 312 -2.90 -26.61 17.19
N LEU A 313 -2.45 -26.71 15.94
CA LEU A 313 -2.09 -25.51 15.15
C LEU A 313 -3.31 -24.65 14.81
N GLY A 314 -4.42 -25.28 14.43
CA GLY A 314 -5.68 -24.58 14.16
C GLY A 314 -6.20 -23.81 15.38
N ASP A 315 -6.17 -24.43 16.55
CA ASP A 315 -6.56 -23.78 17.82
C ASP A 315 -5.62 -22.60 18.13
N ALA A 316 -4.30 -22.78 18.04
CA ALA A 316 -3.33 -21.70 18.26
C ALA A 316 -3.49 -20.53 17.28
N VAL A 317 -3.78 -20.81 16.00
CA VAL A 317 -4.09 -19.77 14.99
C VAL A 317 -5.38 -19.06 15.34
N LYS A 318 -6.42 -19.79 15.75
CA LYS A 318 -7.70 -19.23 16.18
C LYS A 318 -7.53 -18.27 17.36
N ASP A 319 -6.81 -18.69 18.38
CA ASP A 319 -6.60 -17.88 19.58
C ASP A 319 -5.70 -16.66 19.31
N TRP A 320 -4.70 -16.81 18.44
CA TRP A 320 -3.89 -15.68 17.99
C TRP A 320 -4.72 -14.67 17.18
N LEU A 321 -5.54 -15.12 16.23
CA LEU A 321 -6.40 -14.23 15.47
C LEU A 321 -7.46 -13.54 16.33
N ALA A 322 -7.91 -14.18 17.42
CA ALA A 322 -8.81 -13.55 18.38
C ALA A 322 -8.19 -12.35 19.10
N LEU A 323 -6.87 -12.29 19.25
CA LEU A 323 -6.18 -11.12 19.79
C LEU A 323 -6.20 -9.93 18.84
N THR A 324 -6.32 -10.15 17.52
CA THR A 324 -6.30 -9.08 16.51
C THR A 324 -7.57 -8.24 16.52
N SER A 325 -8.64 -8.69 17.18
CA SER A 325 -9.88 -7.92 17.35
C SER A 325 -9.78 -6.85 18.44
N ALA A 326 -8.82 -6.96 19.36
CA ALA A 326 -8.65 -6.01 20.45
C ALA A 326 -8.16 -4.64 19.95
N PRO A 327 -8.49 -3.55 20.67
CA PRO A 327 -7.82 -2.27 20.45
C PRO A 327 -6.30 -2.43 20.63
N ALA A 328 -5.55 -1.80 19.74
CA ALA A 328 -4.11 -1.96 19.71
C ALA A 328 -3.39 -0.68 19.29
N VAL A 329 -2.17 -0.53 19.75
CA VAL A 329 -1.18 0.42 19.23
C VAL A 329 0.03 -0.34 18.73
N TYR A 330 0.61 0.08 17.63
CA TYR A 330 1.75 -0.57 17.00
C TYR A 330 2.82 0.45 16.67
N ALA A 331 4.09 0.06 16.81
CA ALA A 331 5.21 0.81 16.29
C ALA A 331 6.30 -0.12 15.77
N LYS A 332 7.02 0.34 14.78
CA LYS A 332 8.26 -0.30 14.30
C LYS A 332 9.29 0.75 13.94
N GLY A 333 10.55 0.41 14.08
CA GLY A 333 11.64 1.28 13.71
C GLY A 333 12.94 0.52 13.50
N VAL A 334 13.89 1.20 12.90
CA VAL A 334 15.23 0.67 12.61
C VAL A 334 16.26 1.70 13.11
N ASP A 335 17.34 1.23 13.71
CA ASP A 335 18.50 2.09 13.97
C ASP A 335 19.27 2.30 12.67
N TRP A 336 18.91 3.38 11.97
CA TRP A 336 19.48 3.69 10.67
C TRP A 336 20.97 4.02 10.72
N ALA A 337 21.48 4.57 11.81
CA ALA A 337 22.90 4.81 11.97
C ALA A 337 23.67 3.48 12.05
N ALA A 338 23.14 2.52 12.80
CA ALA A 338 23.70 1.18 12.88
C ALA A 338 23.60 0.45 11.52
N VAL A 339 22.47 0.57 10.81
CA VAL A 339 22.28 -0.02 9.46
C VAL A 339 23.28 0.57 8.47
N GLN A 340 23.44 1.88 8.40
CA GLN A 340 24.39 2.51 7.48
C GLN A 340 25.82 2.07 7.77
N LYS A 341 26.20 2.01 9.04
CA LYS A 341 27.52 1.54 9.48
C LYS A 341 27.77 0.10 9.05
N THR A 342 26.88 -0.82 9.41
CA THR A 342 27.02 -2.25 9.11
C THR A 342 26.94 -2.54 7.61
N SER A 343 26.11 -1.82 6.87
CA SER A 343 26.05 -1.89 5.39
C SER A 343 27.35 -1.41 4.74
N ALA A 344 27.97 -0.33 5.24
CA ALA A 344 29.26 0.13 4.76
C ALA A 344 30.36 -0.90 5.06
N GLU A 345 30.36 -1.50 6.25
CA GLU A 345 31.27 -2.58 6.63
C GLU A 345 31.09 -3.81 5.72
N ALA A 346 29.84 -4.20 5.41
CA ALA A 346 29.56 -5.31 4.50
C ALA A 346 30.06 -5.04 3.07
N ARG A 347 29.94 -3.80 2.57
CA ARG A 347 30.46 -3.43 1.24
C ARG A 347 31.99 -3.49 1.15
N SER A 348 32.66 -3.11 2.24
CA SER A 348 34.13 -3.09 2.31
C SER A 348 34.76 -4.39 2.82
N ALA A 349 33.93 -5.35 3.25
CA ALA A 349 34.40 -6.62 3.83
C ALA A 349 35.16 -7.47 2.81
N LYS A 350 36.26 -8.10 3.29
CA LYS A 350 36.98 -9.10 2.52
C LYS A 350 36.10 -10.35 2.30
N PRO A 351 36.31 -11.13 1.22
CA PRO A 351 35.51 -12.33 0.92
C PRO A 351 35.30 -13.26 2.13
N ALA A 352 36.33 -13.48 2.94
CA ALA A 352 36.25 -14.34 4.12
C ALA A 352 35.37 -13.84 5.28
N SER A 353 35.08 -12.54 5.32
CA SER A 353 34.25 -11.90 6.36
C SER A 353 32.93 -11.30 5.83
N LYS A 354 32.72 -11.38 4.53
CA LYS A 354 31.60 -10.73 3.83
C LYS A 354 30.25 -11.26 4.30
N GLU A 355 30.09 -12.56 4.41
CA GLU A 355 28.86 -13.18 4.89
C GLU A 355 28.50 -12.76 6.31
N ALA A 356 29.48 -12.69 7.22
CA ALA A 356 29.24 -12.24 8.59
C ALA A 356 28.82 -10.76 8.63
N ALA A 357 29.41 -9.93 7.78
CA ALA A 357 29.08 -8.49 7.69
C ALA A 357 27.71 -8.24 7.06
N GLU A 358 27.37 -8.96 5.97
CA GLU A 358 26.03 -8.89 5.35
C GLU A 358 24.94 -9.33 6.34
N ARG A 359 25.25 -10.36 7.12
CA ARG A 359 24.33 -10.83 8.16
C ARG A 359 24.15 -9.79 9.28
N ALA A 360 25.24 -9.19 9.77
CA ALA A 360 25.14 -8.13 10.77
C ALA A 360 24.29 -6.95 10.24
N ALA A 361 24.40 -6.62 8.97
CA ALA A 361 23.54 -5.62 8.34
C ALA A 361 22.07 -6.06 8.32
N LEU A 362 21.77 -7.32 8.01
CA LEU A 362 20.40 -7.85 8.06
C LEU A 362 19.80 -7.86 9.48
N GLU A 363 20.60 -8.21 10.50
CA GLU A 363 20.17 -8.14 11.90
C GLU A 363 19.80 -6.71 12.30
N GLN A 364 20.59 -5.71 11.89
CA GLN A 364 20.24 -4.30 12.12
C GLN A 364 19.00 -3.86 11.35
N PHE A 365 18.83 -4.37 10.12
CA PHE A 365 17.65 -4.10 9.31
C PHE A 365 16.36 -4.66 9.91
N ALA A 366 16.42 -5.78 10.61
CA ALA A 366 15.27 -6.32 11.33
C ALA A 366 14.72 -5.31 12.34
N GLY A 367 15.59 -4.46 12.89
CA GLY A 367 15.23 -3.39 13.79
C GLY A 367 14.43 -3.89 15.00
N TRP A 368 13.39 -3.15 15.31
CA TRP A 368 12.45 -3.49 16.36
C TRP A 368 11.01 -3.25 15.92
N SER A 369 10.09 -4.00 16.50
CA SER A 369 8.64 -3.74 16.39
C SER A 369 7.97 -4.04 17.72
N MET A 370 6.86 -3.36 17.99
CA MET A 370 6.09 -3.59 19.18
C MET A 370 4.60 -3.37 18.94
N VAL A 371 3.79 -4.11 19.68
CA VAL A 371 2.35 -3.93 19.74
C VAL A 371 1.89 -3.90 21.20
N GLY A 372 1.08 -2.91 21.56
CA GLY A 372 0.36 -2.86 22.82
C GLY A 372 -1.09 -3.27 22.56
N LEU A 373 -1.51 -4.39 23.12
CA LEU A 373 -2.86 -4.95 23.01
C LEU A 373 -3.66 -4.62 24.26
N ASP A 374 -4.87 -4.13 24.15
CA ASP A 374 -5.79 -3.93 25.28
C ASP A 374 -6.36 -5.28 25.74
N GLU A 375 -5.44 -6.19 26.05
CA GLU A 375 -5.71 -7.55 26.56
C GLU A 375 -4.77 -7.88 27.73
N PRO A 376 -5.27 -8.61 28.75
CA PRO A 376 -4.46 -8.95 29.91
C PRO A 376 -3.34 -9.95 29.56
N ILE A 377 -2.22 -9.88 30.29
CA ILE A 377 -1.07 -10.78 30.11
C ILE A 377 -1.46 -12.26 30.19
N ALA A 378 -2.43 -12.61 31.01
CA ALA A 378 -2.90 -13.99 31.17
C ALA A 378 -3.38 -14.56 29.83
N LYS A 379 -4.13 -13.76 29.02
CA LYS A 379 -4.64 -14.17 27.70
C LYS A 379 -3.52 -14.21 26.66
N VAL A 380 -2.75 -13.13 26.52
CA VAL A 380 -1.66 -13.05 25.53
C VAL A 380 -0.55 -14.06 25.84
N GLY A 381 -0.20 -14.22 27.11
CA GLY A 381 0.78 -15.19 27.56
C GLY A 381 0.33 -16.64 27.39
N SER A 382 -0.97 -16.92 27.52
CA SER A 382 -1.52 -18.25 27.21
C SER A 382 -1.33 -18.61 25.73
N VAL A 383 -1.70 -17.70 24.83
CA VAL A 383 -1.52 -17.87 23.38
C VAL A 383 -0.03 -18.06 23.02
N ALA A 384 0.85 -17.29 23.64
CA ALA A 384 2.30 -17.44 23.42
C ALA A 384 2.83 -18.80 23.86
N LYS A 385 2.41 -19.30 25.04
CA LYS A 385 2.79 -20.64 25.53
C LYS A 385 2.24 -21.75 24.64
N GLU A 386 1.03 -21.59 24.16
CA GLU A 386 0.42 -22.51 23.21
C GLU A 386 1.24 -22.58 21.90
N TRP A 387 1.61 -21.44 21.34
CA TRP A 387 2.48 -21.39 20.16
C TRP A 387 3.81 -22.09 20.38
N VAL A 388 4.48 -21.90 21.53
CA VAL A 388 5.70 -22.64 21.88
C VAL A 388 5.45 -24.13 21.92
N THR A 389 4.32 -24.56 22.50
CA THR A 389 3.95 -25.96 22.59
C THR A 389 3.71 -26.58 21.20
N VAL A 390 2.91 -25.89 20.38
CA VAL A 390 2.57 -26.35 19.02
C VAL A 390 3.82 -26.41 18.13
N TRP A 391 4.66 -25.37 18.17
CA TRP A 391 5.90 -25.30 17.39
C TRP A 391 6.85 -26.47 17.65
N ASN A 392 6.90 -26.94 18.91
CA ASN A 392 7.79 -28.02 19.33
C ASN A 392 7.15 -29.41 19.25
N ARG A 393 5.96 -29.57 18.66
CA ARG A 393 5.39 -30.89 18.41
C ARG A 393 6.17 -31.66 17.34
N PRO A 394 6.30 -32.99 17.46
CA PRO A 394 7.10 -33.80 16.53
C PRO A 394 6.72 -33.60 15.04
N GLY A 395 5.41 -33.54 14.73
CA GLY A 395 4.94 -33.31 13.38
C GLY A 395 5.31 -31.92 12.83
N MET A 396 5.27 -30.88 13.68
CA MET A 396 5.68 -29.53 13.30
C MET A 396 7.20 -29.43 13.10
N ILE A 397 8.00 -30.02 13.99
CA ILE A 397 9.45 -30.08 13.84
C ILE A 397 9.83 -30.78 12.52
N LYS A 398 9.16 -31.91 12.20
CA LYS A 398 9.38 -32.62 10.94
C LYS A 398 9.03 -31.74 9.75
N LEU A 399 7.87 -31.12 9.76
CA LEU A 399 7.41 -30.22 8.69
C LEU A 399 8.41 -29.07 8.47
N LEU A 400 8.84 -28.41 9.54
CA LEU A 400 9.80 -27.32 9.47
C LEU A 400 11.16 -27.80 8.93
N LYS A 401 11.60 -28.99 9.29
CA LYS A 401 12.83 -29.60 8.78
C LYS A 401 12.72 -29.94 7.29
N ASP A 402 11.59 -30.49 6.86
CA ASP A 402 11.37 -30.86 5.45
C ASP A 402 11.27 -29.62 4.55
N LYS A 403 10.77 -28.50 5.07
CA LYS A 403 10.68 -27.22 4.33
C LYS A 403 12.00 -26.47 4.29
N THR A 404 12.80 -26.53 5.34
CA THR A 404 14.17 -26.02 5.34
C THR A 404 15.08 -27.07 4.69
N LYS A 405 15.15 -27.10 3.36
CA LYS A 405 15.87 -28.11 2.55
C LYS A 405 17.30 -28.37 3.02
N GLU A 406 17.87 -27.54 3.86
CA GLU A 406 19.30 -27.41 4.09
C GLU A 406 19.66 -27.03 5.54
N GLY A 407 18.89 -27.33 6.57
CA GLY A 407 19.31 -26.84 7.85
C GLY A 407 18.61 -27.41 9.08
N ALA A 408 19.00 -26.90 10.22
CA ALA A 408 18.30 -27.17 11.46
C ALA A 408 16.92 -26.48 11.44
N PRO A 409 15.87 -27.16 11.87
CA PRO A 409 14.54 -26.56 11.89
C PRO A 409 14.55 -25.31 12.78
N ALA A 410 13.76 -24.29 12.41
CA ALA A 410 13.56 -23.14 13.26
C ALA A 410 12.97 -23.58 14.60
N THR A 411 13.51 -23.06 15.68
CA THR A 411 13.07 -23.41 17.05
C THR A 411 12.48 -22.20 17.75
N LEU A 412 11.37 -22.40 18.47
CA LEU A 412 10.76 -21.39 19.32
C LEU A 412 10.82 -21.87 20.78
N ARG A 413 11.43 -21.09 21.65
CA ARG A 413 11.62 -21.48 23.06
C ARG A 413 11.34 -20.32 24.00
N MET A 414 10.79 -20.63 25.15
CA MET A 414 10.78 -19.70 26.27
C MET A 414 12.16 -19.70 26.94
N GLN A 415 12.65 -18.51 27.25
CA GLN A 415 13.93 -18.30 27.94
C GLN A 415 13.74 -17.35 29.14
N PRO A 416 14.58 -17.41 30.17
CA PRO A 416 14.60 -16.37 31.18
C PRO A 416 15.02 -15.03 30.55
N ILE A 417 14.45 -13.95 31.06
CA ILE A 417 14.87 -12.59 30.73
C ILE A 417 16.28 -12.37 31.30
N SER A 418 17.15 -11.73 30.55
CA SER A 418 18.52 -11.44 31.01
C SER A 418 18.51 -10.62 32.30
N LYS A 419 19.39 -10.98 33.25
CA LYS A 419 19.45 -10.35 34.59
C LYS A 419 19.68 -8.83 34.55
N GLU A 420 20.27 -8.35 33.46
CA GLU A 420 20.56 -6.94 33.21
C GLU A 420 19.33 -6.14 32.78
N ILE A 421 18.26 -6.85 32.38
CA ILE A 421 17.03 -6.26 31.88
C ILE A 421 15.97 -6.30 32.98
N SER A 422 15.63 -5.11 33.51
CA SER A 422 14.54 -4.96 34.48
C SER A 422 13.23 -4.73 33.70
N LEU A 423 12.28 -5.66 33.81
CA LEU A 423 10.92 -5.58 33.30
C LEU A 423 9.92 -5.93 34.42
N PRO A 424 8.62 -5.58 34.28
CA PRO A 424 7.58 -5.96 35.22
C PRO A 424 7.56 -7.46 35.50
N LYS A 425 7.14 -7.83 36.73
CA LYS A 425 6.93 -9.23 37.10
C LYS A 425 5.93 -9.87 36.10
N ASP A 426 6.07 -11.18 35.90
CA ASP A 426 5.27 -11.97 34.96
C ASP A 426 5.50 -11.68 33.46
N SER A 427 6.53 -10.88 33.13
CA SER A 427 6.99 -10.75 31.75
C SER A 427 7.52 -12.09 31.22
N LEU A 428 7.27 -12.35 29.91
CA LEU A 428 7.72 -13.56 29.25
C LEU A 428 8.74 -13.20 28.16
N HIS A 429 9.69 -14.10 27.91
CA HIS A 429 10.67 -13.98 26.87
C HIS A 429 10.68 -15.23 26.01
N LEU A 430 10.42 -15.07 24.70
CA LEU A 430 10.50 -16.12 23.71
C LEU A 430 11.65 -15.81 22.76
N VAL A 431 12.32 -16.87 22.30
CA VAL A 431 13.37 -16.75 21.28
C VAL A 431 13.07 -17.67 20.12
N LEU A 432 12.83 -17.08 18.96
CA LEU A 432 12.79 -17.78 17.69
C LEU A 432 14.22 -17.82 17.13
N THR A 433 14.72 -19.02 16.88
CA THR A 433 16.05 -19.23 16.31
C THR A 433 15.92 -19.86 14.95
N VAL A 434 16.45 -19.19 13.92
CA VAL A 434 16.47 -19.65 12.54
C VAL A 434 17.92 -19.87 12.12
N THR A 435 18.25 -21.06 11.65
CA THR A 435 19.58 -21.41 11.19
C THR A 435 19.51 -21.62 9.67
N HIS A 436 20.34 -20.89 8.92
CA HIS A 436 20.50 -21.08 7.48
C HIS A 436 21.80 -21.82 7.22
N GLU A 437 21.83 -22.68 6.20
CA GLU A 437 23.08 -23.16 5.65
C GLU A 437 23.75 -22.05 4.85
N THR A 438 25.06 -21.93 4.99
CA THR A 438 25.84 -21.09 4.10
C THR A 438 25.84 -21.78 2.74
N GLY A 439 25.16 -21.17 1.77
CA GLY A 439 25.20 -21.67 0.39
C GLY A 439 26.64 -21.73 -0.08
N THR A 440 27.00 -22.81 -0.76
CA THR A 440 28.24 -22.85 -1.56
C THR A 440 28.20 -21.65 -2.50
N ASP A 441 29.19 -20.78 -2.43
CA ASP A 441 29.35 -19.65 -3.35
C ASP A 441 29.19 -20.19 -4.79
N PRO A 442 28.20 -19.73 -5.57
CA PRO A 442 28.05 -20.20 -6.94
C PRO A 442 29.24 -19.86 -7.83
N SER A 443 30.16 -19.01 -7.34
CA SER A 443 31.45 -18.75 -7.97
C SER A 443 32.56 -19.73 -7.56
N GLU A 444 32.37 -20.54 -6.50
CA GLU A 444 33.31 -21.62 -6.20
C GLU A 444 33.07 -22.78 -7.17
N PRO A 445 34.11 -23.27 -7.84
CA PRO A 445 33.99 -24.45 -8.71
C PRO A 445 33.45 -25.61 -7.87
N PRO A 446 32.45 -26.37 -8.39
CA PRO A 446 31.87 -27.47 -7.65
C PRO A 446 32.99 -28.38 -7.14
N VAL A 447 33.06 -28.58 -5.82
CA VAL A 447 34.01 -29.50 -5.21
C VAL A 447 33.69 -30.89 -5.77
N ILE A 448 34.47 -31.33 -6.72
CA ILE A 448 34.35 -32.69 -7.27
C ILE A 448 34.72 -33.65 -6.13
N ALA A 449 33.69 -34.15 -5.44
CA ALA A 449 33.88 -35.12 -4.38
C ALA A 449 34.60 -36.35 -4.98
N LYS A 450 35.76 -36.65 -4.48
CA LYS A 450 36.45 -37.90 -4.83
C LYS A 450 35.51 -39.06 -4.47
N LYS A 451 35.33 -39.98 -5.43
CA LYS A 451 34.47 -41.15 -5.27
C LYS A 451 34.80 -41.87 -3.96
N GLY A 452 33.88 -41.90 -2.99
CA GLY A 452 34.08 -42.53 -1.68
C GLY A 452 34.30 -41.58 -0.49
N THR A 453 34.44 -40.28 -0.72
CA THR A 453 34.47 -39.30 0.39
C THR A 453 33.05 -38.83 0.71
N PRO A 454 32.59 -38.91 1.96
CA PRO A 454 31.28 -38.34 2.33
C PRO A 454 31.28 -36.84 2.00
N PRO A 455 30.16 -36.30 1.48
CA PRO A 455 30.07 -34.88 1.20
C PRO A 455 30.43 -34.06 2.46
N PRO A 456 31.19 -32.99 2.33
CA PRO A 456 31.53 -32.14 3.47
C PRO A 456 30.24 -31.71 4.15
N LYS A 457 30.21 -31.76 5.47
CA LYS A 457 29.05 -31.27 6.24
C LYS A 457 28.86 -29.80 5.92
N PRO A 458 27.64 -29.40 5.57
CA PRO A 458 27.35 -28.00 5.27
C PRO A 458 27.78 -27.12 6.47
N LYS A 459 28.45 -26.03 6.20
CA LYS A 459 28.79 -25.04 7.22
C LYS A 459 27.48 -24.28 7.58
N LEU A 460 27.06 -24.40 8.83
CA LEU A 460 25.93 -23.64 9.34
C LEU A 460 26.37 -22.21 9.66
N ALA A 461 25.64 -21.23 9.17
CA ALA A 461 25.82 -19.86 9.58
C ALA A 461 25.47 -19.70 11.07
N LYS A 462 25.97 -18.65 11.70
CA LYS A 462 25.53 -18.27 13.05
C LYS A 462 24.02 -18.10 13.05
N PRO A 463 23.22 -18.74 13.97
CA PRO A 463 21.77 -18.69 13.93
C PRO A 463 21.23 -17.24 14.11
N LEU A 464 20.25 -16.85 13.30
CA LEU A 464 19.50 -15.63 13.49
C LEU A 464 18.55 -15.84 14.68
N LYS A 465 18.58 -14.92 15.63
CA LYS A 465 17.68 -14.94 16.78
C LYS A 465 16.72 -13.76 16.70
N LEU A 466 15.45 -14.03 16.92
CA LEU A 466 14.44 -13.01 17.12
C LEU A 466 13.93 -13.14 18.56
N HIS A 467 14.15 -12.10 19.33
CA HIS A 467 13.70 -12.00 20.72
C HIS A 467 12.30 -11.42 20.75
N VAL A 468 11.37 -12.06 21.46
CA VAL A 468 10.00 -11.61 21.66
C VAL A 468 9.76 -11.46 23.16
N LEU A 469 9.54 -10.24 23.59
CA LEU A 469 9.22 -9.89 24.98
C LEU A 469 7.71 -9.63 25.09
N ILE A 470 7.06 -10.27 26.06
CA ILE A 470 5.64 -10.09 26.34
C ILE A 470 5.55 -9.52 27.76
N VAL A 471 5.12 -8.27 27.88
CA VAL A 471 5.28 -7.47 29.10
C VAL A 471 3.92 -6.92 29.55
N PRO A 472 3.50 -7.18 30.81
CA PRO A 472 2.25 -6.65 31.34
C PRO A 472 2.32 -5.15 31.63
N ASP A 473 1.21 -4.46 31.42
CA ASP A 473 1.01 -3.04 31.72
C ASP A 473 -0.45 -2.80 32.12
N ALA A 474 -0.74 -2.92 33.41
CA ALA A 474 -2.11 -2.84 33.94
C ALA A 474 -3.08 -3.79 33.20
N GLY A 475 -4.03 -3.28 32.45
CA GLY A 475 -4.98 -4.07 31.65
C GLY A 475 -4.50 -4.39 30.23
N ARG A 476 -3.28 -3.96 29.86
CA ARG A 476 -2.68 -4.10 28.52
C ARG A 476 -1.50 -5.06 28.56
N THR A 477 -1.17 -5.59 27.41
CA THR A 477 0.05 -6.38 27.21
C THR A 477 0.85 -5.81 26.03
N TRP A 478 2.11 -5.53 26.27
CA TRP A 478 3.08 -5.19 25.24
C TRP A 478 3.77 -6.44 24.71
N VAL A 479 3.83 -6.58 23.40
CA VAL A 479 4.63 -7.60 22.70
C VAL A 479 5.66 -6.86 21.88
N ALA A 480 6.94 -6.97 22.23
CA ALA A 480 8.04 -6.34 21.51
C ALA A 480 8.95 -7.39 20.90
N MET A 481 9.41 -7.14 19.68
CA MET A 481 10.28 -8.03 18.91
C MET A 481 11.51 -7.28 18.42
N GLY A 482 12.66 -7.98 18.38
CA GLY A 482 13.90 -7.45 17.83
C GLY A 482 14.96 -8.53 17.73
N ALA A 483 15.99 -8.28 16.92
CA ALA A 483 17.16 -9.16 16.84
C ALA A 483 18.03 -9.11 18.11
N ASP A 484 17.84 -8.07 18.94
CA ASP A 484 18.50 -7.85 20.22
C ASP A 484 17.46 -7.70 21.33
N GLU A 485 17.62 -8.50 22.40
CA GLU A 485 16.76 -8.47 23.59
C GLU A 485 16.79 -7.11 24.30
N ALA A 486 17.96 -6.50 24.43
CA ALA A 486 18.12 -5.20 25.10
C ALA A 486 17.44 -4.07 24.32
N LEU A 487 17.53 -4.10 22.98
CA LEU A 487 16.83 -3.16 22.12
C LEU A 487 15.32 -3.28 22.30
N ALA A 488 14.75 -4.48 22.19
CA ALA A 488 13.33 -4.71 22.39
C ALA A 488 12.86 -4.24 23.78
N ALA A 489 13.62 -4.57 24.85
CA ALA A 489 13.33 -4.14 26.20
C ALA A 489 13.39 -2.62 26.39
N SER A 490 14.35 -1.95 25.74
CA SER A 490 14.45 -0.49 25.81
C SER A 490 13.22 0.21 25.23
N LYS A 491 12.67 -0.31 24.12
CA LYS A 491 11.46 0.24 23.48
C LYS A 491 10.21 0.04 24.34
N VAL A 492 10.09 -1.14 24.97
CA VAL A 492 8.99 -1.39 25.91
C VAL A 492 9.08 -0.46 27.12
N LYS A 493 10.27 -0.23 27.66
CA LYS A 493 10.43 0.69 28.81
C LYS A 493 9.98 2.11 28.50
N ILE A 494 10.21 2.59 27.28
CA ILE A 494 9.68 3.89 26.82
C ILE A 494 8.15 3.87 26.86
N ALA A 495 7.52 2.83 26.31
CA ALA A 495 6.07 2.73 26.26
C ALA A 495 5.41 2.54 27.66
N LEU A 496 6.12 1.92 28.60
CA LEU A 496 5.69 1.77 30.00
C LEU A 496 5.85 3.06 30.82
N SER A 497 6.57 4.06 30.32
CA SER A 497 6.75 5.33 31.05
C SER A 497 5.41 6.01 31.25
N THR A 498 5.19 6.52 32.46
CA THR A 498 3.98 7.28 32.80
C THR A 498 4.03 8.73 32.28
N THR A 499 5.21 9.18 31.81
CA THR A 499 5.43 10.53 31.31
C THR A 499 5.81 10.50 29.83
N THR A 500 5.32 11.48 29.08
CA THR A 500 5.76 11.72 27.69
C THR A 500 6.95 12.68 27.71
N ASP A 501 8.09 12.23 27.25
CA ASP A 501 9.34 13.00 27.17
C ASP A 501 9.89 13.04 25.73
N ALA A 502 11.13 13.48 25.57
CA ALA A 502 11.81 13.57 24.28
C ALA A 502 11.96 12.19 23.55
N THR A 503 11.78 11.07 24.27
CA THR A 503 11.91 9.71 23.70
C THR A 503 10.60 9.16 23.14
N THR A 504 9.49 9.88 23.32
CA THR A 504 8.14 9.44 22.94
C THR A 504 7.59 10.18 21.71
N LEU A 505 6.63 9.56 21.00
CA LEU A 505 5.95 10.18 19.85
C LEU A 505 5.26 11.51 20.18
N ALA A 506 4.97 11.76 21.46
CA ALA A 506 4.42 13.04 21.89
C ALA A 506 5.32 14.25 21.53
N ARG A 507 6.59 14.03 21.29
CA ARG A 507 7.57 15.06 20.91
C ARG A 507 8.03 14.97 19.47
N ARG A 508 7.44 14.07 18.69
CA ARG A 508 7.79 13.94 17.27
C ARG A 508 7.12 15.02 16.44
N ASP A 509 7.94 15.76 15.69
CA ASP A 509 7.47 16.76 14.74
C ASP A 509 6.68 16.14 13.57
N GLY A 510 5.76 16.91 13.00
CA GLY A 510 4.96 16.49 11.84
C GLY A 510 3.76 15.59 12.16
N LEU A 511 3.43 15.38 13.45
CA LEU A 511 2.26 14.62 13.88
C LEU A 511 1.13 15.48 14.48
N ASP A 512 1.24 16.81 14.39
CA ASP A 512 0.27 17.71 15.04
C ASP A 512 -1.15 17.54 14.50
N ASP A 513 -1.29 17.26 13.20
CA ASP A 513 -2.59 17.03 12.56
C ASP A 513 -3.32 15.80 13.15
N LEU A 514 -2.58 14.82 13.69
CA LEU A 514 -3.17 13.65 14.34
C LEU A 514 -3.68 13.94 15.76
N ARG A 515 -3.15 14.95 16.46
CA ARG A 515 -3.44 15.17 17.89
C ARG A 515 -4.91 15.48 18.16
N SER A 516 -5.54 16.25 17.27
CA SER A 516 -6.92 16.70 17.43
C SER A 516 -7.89 16.03 16.47
N ALA A 517 -7.40 15.23 15.52
CA ALA A 517 -8.25 14.57 14.54
C ALA A 517 -9.05 13.43 15.18
N LYS A 518 -10.35 13.40 14.92
CA LYS A 518 -11.21 12.28 15.31
C LYS A 518 -11.11 11.20 14.25
N MET A 519 -10.69 9.99 14.64
CA MET A 519 -10.47 8.88 13.72
C MET A 519 -10.75 7.52 14.38
N SER A 520 -11.20 6.57 13.58
CA SER A 520 -11.41 5.19 14.00
C SER A 520 -10.08 4.43 14.12
N SER A 521 -9.17 4.72 13.21
CA SER A 521 -7.77 4.27 13.24
C SER A 521 -6.90 5.28 12.52
N GLY A 522 -5.61 5.25 12.78
CA GLY A 522 -4.67 6.17 12.13
C GLY A 522 -3.26 6.05 12.69
N GLY A 523 -2.39 6.90 12.20
CA GLY A 523 -0.99 6.90 12.57
C GLY A 523 -0.12 7.57 11.53
N PHE A 524 1.09 7.10 11.38
CA PHE A 524 2.01 7.57 10.36
C PHE A 524 2.94 6.46 9.88
N PHE A 525 3.53 6.66 8.73
CA PHE A 525 4.68 5.92 8.25
C PHE A 525 5.71 6.89 7.66
N SER A 526 6.97 6.49 7.58
CA SER A 526 8.00 7.17 6.79
C SER A 526 8.28 6.36 5.52
N VAL A 527 8.74 7.02 4.45
CA VAL A 527 9.16 6.34 3.21
C VAL A 527 10.21 5.28 3.53
N ARG A 528 11.17 5.64 4.38
CA ARG A 528 12.21 4.75 4.86
C ARG A 528 11.66 3.51 5.57
N GLY A 529 10.63 3.67 6.40
CA GLY A 529 9.99 2.56 7.11
C GLY A 529 9.25 1.60 6.20
N VAL A 530 8.62 2.09 5.12
CA VAL A 530 7.97 1.25 4.11
C VAL A 530 9.01 0.41 3.36
N VAL A 531 10.08 1.06 2.90
CA VAL A 531 11.15 0.40 2.13
C VAL A 531 11.88 -0.65 2.98
N SER A 532 12.15 -0.37 4.27
CA SER A 532 12.77 -1.35 5.17
C SER A 532 11.93 -2.62 5.35
N GLY A 533 10.60 -2.48 5.44
CA GLY A 533 9.71 -3.63 5.55
C GLY A 533 9.75 -4.54 4.32
N GLY A 534 9.77 -3.96 3.12
CA GLY A 534 9.90 -4.69 1.86
C GLY A 534 11.26 -5.37 1.69
N ALA A 535 12.33 -4.67 2.03
CA ALA A 535 13.69 -5.21 1.94
C ALA A 535 13.92 -6.38 2.90
N LEU A 536 13.38 -6.32 4.12
CA LEU A 536 13.45 -7.43 5.06
C LEU A 536 12.71 -8.67 4.53
N GLY A 537 11.52 -8.51 3.95
CA GLY A 537 10.77 -9.59 3.30
C GLY A 537 11.60 -10.25 2.19
N SER A 538 12.15 -9.46 1.28
CA SER A 538 12.99 -9.95 0.18
C SER A 538 14.29 -10.62 0.65
N ALA A 539 14.90 -10.12 1.72
CA ALA A 539 16.12 -10.69 2.29
C ALA A 539 15.86 -12.03 2.99
N LEU A 540 14.69 -12.20 3.58
CA LEU A 540 14.26 -13.47 4.18
C LEU A 540 13.95 -14.53 3.10
N GLU A 541 13.41 -14.12 1.94
CA GLU A 541 13.12 -15.01 0.82
C GLU A 541 14.37 -15.43 0.04
N LYS A 542 15.32 -14.52 -0.13
CA LYS A 542 16.55 -14.74 -0.92
C LYS A 542 17.77 -14.15 -0.21
N PRO A 543 18.30 -14.84 0.81
CA PRO A 543 19.45 -14.34 1.58
C PRO A 543 20.74 -14.16 0.76
N THR A 544 20.81 -14.70 -0.47
CA THR A 544 21.94 -14.57 -1.40
C THR A 544 21.81 -13.44 -2.42
N SER A 545 20.67 -12.73 -2.46
CA SER A 545 20.54 -11.56 -3.33
C SER A 545 21.51 -10.48 -2.84
N ARG A 546 22.35 -9.97 -3.74
CA ARG A 546 23.26 -8.85 -3.45
C ARG A 546 22.46 -7.72 -2.85
N PHE A 547 22.71 -7.43 -1.58
CA PHE A 547 22.08 -6.34 -0.88
C PHE A 547 22.47 -5.02 -1.56
N ARG A 548 21.60 -4.50 -2.42
CA ARG A 548 21.73 -3.13 -2.89
C ARG A 548 21.20 -2.25 -1.76
N ASP A 549 22.03 -1.33 -1.32
CA ASP A 549 21.61 -0.32 -0.34
C ASP A 549 20.74 0.74 -1.04
N PRO A 550 19.41 0.62 -1.02
CA PRO A 550 18.54 1.66 -1.56
C PRO A 550 18.46 2.87 -0.65
N PHE A 551 19.12 2.83 0.52
CA PHE A 551 18.88 3.74 1.64
C PHE A 551 19.93 4.82 1.81
N GLY A 552 21.08 4.75 1.09
CA GLY A 552 22.08 5.80 1.15
C GLY A 552 21.58 7.19 0.71
N THR A 553 20.43 7.21 0.03
CA THR A 553 19.76 8.41 -0.47
C THR A 553 18.56 8.87 0.38
N LEU A 554 18.08 8.04 1.32
CA LEU A 554 16.93 8.36 2.16
C LEU A 554 17.40 9.11 3.43
N ALA A 555 17.50 10.43 3.33
CA ALA A 555 18.05 11.27 4.40
C ALA A 555 17.08 11.47 5.57
N ALA A 556 15.77 11.35 5.37
CA ALA A 556 14.80 11.78 6.36
C ALA A 556 13.84 10.65 6.79
N SER A 557 13.47 10.63 8.06
CA SER A 557 12.36 9.85 8.61
C SER A 557 11.09 10.70 8.72
N THR A 558 10.83 11.52 7.71
CA THR A 558 9.68 12.42 7.71
C THR A 558 8.39 11.63 7.82
N PRO A 559 7.55 11.86 8.85
CA PRO A 559 6.31 11.15 9.00
C PRO A 559 5.29 11.58 7.95
N VAL A 560 4.60 10.62 7.38
CA VAL A 560 3.42 10.79 6.54
C VAL A 560 2.21 10.40 7.40
N PRO A 561 1.54 11.35 8.06
CA PRO A 561 0.37 11.06 8.87
C PRO A 561 -0.80 10.63 8.00
N PHE A 562 -1.58 9.67 8.50
CA PHE A 562 -2.82 9.22 7.88
C PHE A 562 -3.90 8.97 8.93
N SER A 563 -5.14 9.11 8.52
CA SER A 563 -6.31 8.81 9.35
C SER A 563 -7.38 8.06 8.56
N PHE A 564 -8.08 7.19 9.25
CA PHE A 564 -9.22 6.44 8.73
C PHE A 564 -10.43 6.73 9.62
N VAL A 565 -11.53 7.15 8.99
CA VAL A 565 -12.77 7.51 9.69
C VAL A 565 -13.93 6.72 9.10
N ALA A 566 -14.57 5.90 9.91
CA ALA A 566 -15.85 5.31 9.58
C ALA A 566 -16.96 6.35 9.80
N GLN A 567 -17.91 6.44 8.90
CA GLN A 567 -19.07 7.32 9.00
C GLN A 567 -20.37 6.52 9.08
N ALA A 568 -21.29 7.00 9.88
CA ALA A 568 -22.60 6.39 10.00
C ALA A 568 -23.33 6.33 8.64
N PRO A 569 -24.18 5.31 8.42
CA PRO A 569 -25.00 5.23 7.23
C PRO A 569 -25.81 6.50 7.01
N SER A 570 -25.77 7.02 5.80
CA SER A 570 -26.77 7.99 5.34
C SER A 570 -28.10 7.28 5.03
N PRO A 571 -29.23 7.99 4.98
CA PRO A 571 -30.50 7.36 4.62
C PRO A 571 -30.39 6.60 3.29
N GLY A 572 -30.61 5.29 3.34
CA GLY A 572 -30.53 4.40 2.17
C GLY A 572 -29.14 3.87 1.80
N GLY A 573 -28.08 4.21 2.55
CA GLY A 573 -26.73 3.70 2.33
C GLY A 573 -26.24 2.81 3.49
N ALA A 574 -25.21 2.03 3.26
CA ALA A 574 -24.59 1.13 4.25
C ALA A 574 -23.41 1.77 5.02
N GLY A 575 -23.20 3.05 4.88
CA GLY A 575 -22.14 3.81 5.51
C GLY A 575 -21.05 4.27 4.53
N SER A 576 -20.06 4.97 5.03
CA SER A 576 -18.92 5.41 4.24
C SER A 576 -17.63 5.42 5.05
N VAL A 577 -16.52 5.49 4.35
CA VAL A 577 -15.19 5.61 4.95
C VAL A 577 -14.43 6.74 4.31
N ILE A 578 -13.61 7.40 5.09
CA ILE A 578 -12.69 8.43 4.64
C ILE A 578 -11.28 8.03 5.09
N LEU A 579 -10.39 7.87 4.13
CA LEU A 579 -8.96 7.78 4.35
C LEU A 579 -8.33 9.11 3.95
N SER A 580 -7.61 9.75 4.86
CA SER A 580 -6.84 10.94 4.55
C SER A 580 -5.38 10.75 4.89
N ALA A 581 -4.50 11.34 4.07
CA ALA A 581 -3.07 11.33 4.29
C ALA A 581 -2.48 12.68 3.90
N LYS A 582 -1.46 13.13 4.64
CA LYS A 582 -0.70 14.32 4.33
C LYS A 582 0.74 13.93 4.08
N VAL A 583 1.20 14.13 2.84
CA VAL A 583 2.54 13.78 2.40
C VAL A 583 3.40 15.04 2.39
N PRO A 584 4.31 15.24 3.36
CA PRO A 584 5.21 16.39 3.38
C PRO A 584 6.16 16.39 2.18
N ARG A 585 6.59 17.57 1.73
CA ARG A 585 7.55 17.73 0.62
C ARG A 585 8.80 16.86 0.78
N ALA A 586 9.36 16.78 1.98
CA ALA A 586 10.54 15.95 2.23
C ALA A 586 10.28 14.45 1.95
N ALA A 587 9.09 13.94 2.29
CA ALA A 587 8.72 12.54 1.98
C ALA A 587 8.52 12.35 0.46
N ILE A 588 8.00 13.35 -0.25
CA ILE A 588 7.88 13.30 -1.72
C ILE A 588 9.28 13.26 -2.35
N GLN A 589 10.21 14.07 -1.87
CA GLN A 589 11.60 14.06 -2.33
C GLN A 589 12.27 12.70 -2.09
N ASP A 590 12.02 12.06 -0.94
CA ASP A 590 12.51 10.70 -0.68
C ASP A 590 11.97 9.69 -1.71
N ILE A 591 10.68 9.77 -2.07
CA ILE A 591 10.07 8.91 -3.11
C ILE A 591 10.73 9.14 -4.47
N VAL A 592 10.94 10.40 -4.85
CA VAL A 592 11.59 10.76 -6.12
C VAL A 592 13.02 10.24 -6.16
N ASN A 593 13.79 10.43 -5.08
CA ASN A 593 15.15 9.92 -4.97
C ASN A 593 15.21 8.39 -5.13
N LEU A 594 14.24 7.66 -4.55
CA LEU A 594 14.14 6.20 -4.74
C LEU A 594 13.83 5.79 -6.18
N ALA A 595 13.03 6.55 -6.88
CA ALA A 595 12.62 6.25 -8.26
C ALA A 595 13.71 6.56 -9.28
N THR A 596 14.65 7.47 -8.95
CA THR A 596 15.71 7.93 -9.86
C THR A 596 17.05 7.21 -9.65
N HIS A 597 17.21 6.42 -8.60
CA HIS A 597 18.40 5.62 -8.26
C HIS A 597 18.11 4.12 -8.27
#